data_fc41780eb135c937b11c8f70ece7f5dc
#
_entry.id   fc41780eb135c937b11c8f70ece7f5dc
#
_cell.length_a   1.000
_cell.length_b   1.000
_cell.length_c   1.000
_cell.angle_alpha   90.00
_cell.angle_beta   90.00
_cell.angle_gamma   90.00
#
_symmetry.space_group_name_H-M   'P 1'
#
loop_
_entity.id
_entity.type
_entity.pdbx_description
1 polymer ?
#
loop_
_entity_poly.entity_id
_entity_poly.type
_entity_poly.pdbx_seq_one_letter_code
_entity_poly.pdbx_strand_id
1 'polypeptide(L)'
;KEKICIGIWSYADNFFKKYGLIGYACGKIVSDNDDAEYHNLIYTTDKVNQSNKILAKSIKLSIDSENIKESIMGIMSKYTGNDVIKYNINNI
;
A
#
# COMPACT_ATOMS: atom_id res chain seq x y z
N LYS A 1 8.61 24.78 -5.82
CA LYS A 1 8.72 23.36 -5.44
C LYS A 1 7.74 22.53 -6.23
N GLU A 2 8.20 21.45 -6.81
CA GLU A 2 7.31 20.49 -7.44
C GLU A 2 6.46 19.79 -6.39
N LYS A 3 5.19 19.65 -6.68
CA LYS A 3 4.29 18.86 -5.83
C LYS A 3 4.48 17.38 -6.13
N ILE A 4 4.69 16.59 -5.08
CA ILE A 4 4.75 15.14 -5.18
C ILE A 4 3.38 14.60 -4.81
N CYS A 5 2.81 13.78 -5.71
CA CYS A 5 1.53 13.12 -5.50
C CYS A 5 1.74 11.76 -4.86
N ILE A 6 0.83 11.34 -4.00
CA ILE A 6 0.82 9.99 -3.43
C ILE A 6 -0.53 9.37 -3.75
N GLY A 7 -0.50 8.27 -4.50
CA GLY A 7 -1.70 7.54 -4.90
C GLY A 7 -1.81 6.21 -4.18
N ILE A 8 -2.81 6.08 -3.30
CA ILE A 8 -3.00 4.90 -2.46
C ILE A 8 -4.37 4.28 -2.75
N TRP A 9 -4.49 3.73 -3.93
CA TRP A 9 -5.66 2.95 -4.34
C TRP A 9 -5.20 1.90 -5.35
N SER A 10 -6.03 0.89 -5.59
CA SER A 10 -5.69 -0.16 -6.54
C SER A 10 -5.39 0.43 -7.92
N TYR A 11 -4.25 0.04 -8.47
CA TYR A 11 -3.77 0.52 -9.77
C TYR A 11 -3.51 2.03 -9.87
N ALA A 12 -3.16 2.67 -8.76
CA ALA A 12 -2.77 4.08 -8.77
C ALA A 12 -1.57 4.34 -9.69
N ASP A 13 -0.66 3.36 -9.82
CA ASP A 13 0.49 3.44 -10.72
C ASP A 13 0.06 3.64 -12.19
N ASN A 14 -0.99 2.96 -12.64
CA ASN A 14 -1.52 3.14 -13.99
C ASN A 14 -2.08 4.54 -14.20
N PHE A 15 -2.78 5.08 -13.20
CA PHE A 15 -3.30 6.43 -13.24
C PHE A 15 -2.15 7.45 -13.35
N PHE A 16 -1.10 7.26 -12.55
CA PHE A 16 0.07 8.14 -12.57
C PHE A 16 0.75 8.16 -13.95
N LYS A 17 0.91 7.00 -14.56
CA LYS A 17 1.48 6.89 -15.92
C LYS A 17 0.64 7.61 -16.96
N LYS A 18 -0.68 7.42 -16.90
CA LYS A 18 -1.62 8.01 -17.86
C LYS A 18 -1.58 9.54 -17.81
N TYR A 19 -1.48 10.12 -16.64
CA TYR A 19 -1.52 11.58 -16.46
C TYR A 19 -0.16 12.23 -16.21
N GLY A 20 0.93 11.46 -16.32
CA GLY A 20 2.27 11.99 -16.14
C GLY A 20 2.55 12.54 -14.75
N LEU A 21 1.94 11.97 -13.72
CA LEU A 21 2.11 12.43 -12.34
C LEU A 21 3.44 11.95 -11.78
N ILE A 22 4.03 12.78 -10.92
CA ILE A 22 5.28 12.48 -10.23
C ILE A 22 4.96 12.15 -8.78
N GLY A 23 5.55 11.07 -8.27
CA GLY A 23 5.40 10.68 -6.87
C GLY A 23 5.32 9.17 -6.70
N TYR A 24 4.74 8.75 -5.59
CA TYR A 24 4.58 7.35 -5.26
C TYR A 24 3.15 6.88 -5.55
N ALA A 25 3.02 5.76 -6.25
CA ALA A 25 1.74 5.16 -6.55
C ALA A 25 1.79 3.65 -6.33
N CYS A 26 0.77 3.11 -5.68
CA CYS A 26 0.63 1.67 -5.47
C CYS A 26 0.14 0.97 -6.72
N GLY A 27 0.54 -0.30 -6.88
CA GLY A 27 -0.12 -1.24 -7.77
C GLY A 27 -1.44 -1.71 -7.16
N LYS A 28 -1.81 -2.95 -7.44
CA LYS A 28 -3.05 -3.50 -6.87
C LYS A 28 -2.89 -3.85 -5.41
N ILE A 29 -3.67 -3.22 -4.55
CA ILE A 29 -3.67 -3.51 -3.12
C ILE A 29 -5.04 -4.03 -2.67
N VAL A 30 -5.05 -4.75 -1.55
CA VAL A 30 -6.27 -5.21 -0.89
C VAL A 30 -6.61 -4.25 0.24
N SER A 31 -7.80 -3.67 0.20
CA SER A 31 -8.24 -2.68 1.19
C SER A 31 -9.60 -3.00 1.84
N ASP A 32 -10.27 -4.05 1.39
CA ASP A 32 -11.54 -4.50 1.97
C ASP A 32 -11.65 -6.04 1.95
N ASN A 33 -12.70 -6.55 2.58
CA ASN A 33 -12.93 -7.99 2.68
C ASN A 33 -13.19 -8.63 1.32
N ASP A 34 -13.90 -7.96 0.44
CA ASP A 34 -14.22 -8.47 -0.89
C ASP A 34 -12.95 -8.68 -1.73
N ASP A 35 -12.02 -7.73 -1.66
CA ASP A 35 -10.72 -7.85 -2.33
C ASP A 35 -9.93 -9.04 -1.78
N ALA A 36 -9.90 -9.22 -0.46
CA ALA A 36 -9.19 -10.31 0.18
C ALA A 36 -9.76 -11.66 -0.25
N GLU A 37 -11.08 -11.78 -0.30
CA GLU A 37 -11.77 -12.99 -0.74
C GLU A 37 -11.48 -13.29 -2.22
N TYR A 38 -11.53 -12.26 -3.07
CA TYR A 38 -11.23 -12.40 -4.50
C TYR A 38 -9.83 -12.98 -4.75
N HIS A 39 -8.86 -12.60 -3.95
CA HIS A 39 -7.49 -13.07 -4.06
C HIS A 39 -7.19 -14.33 -3.24
N ASN A 40 -8.23 -14.96 -2.67
CA ASN A 40 -8.10 -16.18 -1.85
C ASN A 40 -7.15 -16.02 -0.66
N LEU A 41 -7.10 -14.84 -0.08
CA LEU A 41 -6.28 -14.59 1.09
C LEU A 41 -6.95 -15.12 2.36
N ILE A 42 -6.13 -15.59 3.31
CA ILE A 42 -6.62 -15.88 4.66
C ILE A 42 -6.78 -14.54 5.37
N TYR A 43 -8.02 -14.17 5.67
CA TYR A 43 -8.29 -12.86 6.23
C TYR A 43 -9.34 -12.90 7.33
N THR A 44 -9.31 -11.87 8.17
CA THR A 44 -10.42 -11.46 9.04
C THR A 44 -10.64 -9.97 8.80
N THR A 45 -11.81 -9.47 9.20
CA THR A 45 -12.06 -8.02 9.12
C THR A 45 -10.99 -7.24 9.89
N ASP A 46 -10.56 -7.75 11.05
CA ASP A 46 -9.50 -7.11 11.85
C ASP A 46 -8.17 -7.07 11.10
N LYS A 47 -7.81 -8.13 10.38
CA LYS A 47 -6.57 -8.16 9.59
C LYS A 47 -6.60 -7.17 8.44
N VAL A 48 -7.73 -7.06 7.75
CA VAL A 48 -7.91 -6.06 6.68
C VAL A 48 -7.79 -4.65 7.27
N ASN A 49 -8.45 -4.38 8.37
CA ASN A 49 -8.38 -3.09 9.05
C ASN A 49 -6.96 -2.78 9.54
N GLN A 50 -6.26 -3.77 10.08
CA GLN A 50 -4.86 -3.62 10.48
C GLN A 50 -3.98 -3.26 9.28
N SER A 51 -4.16 -3.94 8.16
CA SER A 51 -3.41 -3.65 6.93
C SER A 51 -3.61 -2.21 6.50
N ASN A 52 -4.84 -1.72 6.49
CA ASN A 52 -5.15 -0.34 6.13
C ASN A 52 -4.49 0.67 7.08
N LYS A 53 -4.55 0.42 8.38
CA LYS A 53 -3.92 1.27 9.39
C LYS A 53 -2.41 1.30 9.28
N ILE A 54 -1.78 0.14 9.07
CA ILE A 54 -0.33 0.03 8.94
C ILE A 54 0.14 0.71 7.65
N LEU A 55 -0.59 0.53 6.56
CA LEU A 55 -0.26 1.21 5.31
C LEU A 55 -0.31 2.74 5.48
N ALA A 56 -1.38 3.27 6.07
CA ALA A 56 -1.52 4.70 6.31
C ALA A 56 -0.40 5.24 7.21
N LYS A 57 -0.08 4.51 8.29
CA LYS A 57 1.01 4.87 9.21
C LYS A 57 2.37 4.85 8.49
N SER A 58 2.59 3.82 7.68
CA SER A 58 3.84 3.66 6.93
C SER A 58 4.05 4.82 5.95
N ILE A 59 3.00 5.24 5.26
CA ILE A 59 3.05 6.38 4.35
C ILE A 59 3.37 7.65 5.11
N LYS A 60 2.70 7.90 6.23
CA LYS A 60 2.93 9.08 7.05
C LYS A 60 4.38 9.16 7.53
N LEU A 61 4.95 8.05 7.97
CA LEU A 61 6.33 7.99 8.46
C LEU A 61 7.36 8.05 7.33
N SER A 62 6.97 7.75 6.10
CA SER A 62 7.88 7.64 4.97
C SER A 62 7.83 8.83 4.00
N ILE A 63 6.94 9.79 4.24
CA ILE A 63 6.66 10.86 3.29
C ILE A 63 7.89 11.72 2.97
N ASP A 64 8.81 11.86 3.92
CA ASP A 64 10.04 12.63 3.76
C ASP A 64 11.25 11.73 3.41
N SER A 65 11.03 10.44 3.19
CA SER A 65 12.09 9.51 2.85
C SER A 65 12.54 9.70 1.39
N GLU A 66 13.83 9.52 1.13
CA GLU A 66 14.36 9.54 -0.24
C GLU A 66 13.76 8.43 -1.10
N ASN A 67 13.47 7.27 -0.49
CA ASN A 67 12.82 6.16 -1.16
C ASN A 67 11.58 5.75 -0.37
N ILE A 68 10.45 6.34 -0.73
CA ILE A 68 9.16 6.13 -0.06
C ILE A 68 8.78 4.64 -0.09
N LYS A 69 8.93 4.00 -1.26
CA LYS A 69 8.57 2.58 -1.42
C LYS A 69 9.34 1.67 -0.46
N GLU A 70 10.65 1.80 -0.41
CA GLU A 70 11.48 0.97 0.48
C GLU A 70 11.15 1.21 1.95
N SER A 71 10.91 2.46 2.32
CA SER A 71 10.56 2.83 3.69
C SER A 71 9.23 2.19 4.10
N ILE A 72 8.21 2.28 3.25
CA ILE A 72 6.91 1.65 3.49
C ILE A 72 7.04 0.13 3.62
N MET A 73 7.75 -0.50 2.68
CA MET A 73 7.97 -1.94 2.70
C MET A 73 8.71 -2.39 3.97
N GLY A 74 9.71 -1.63 4.40
CA GLY A 74 10.45 -1.92 5.62
C GLY A 74 9.58 -1.87 6.88
N ILE A 75 8.66 -0.92 6.96
CA ILE A 75 7.73 -0.83 8.08
C ILE A 75 6.70 -1.97 8.04
N MET A 76 6.11 -2.22 6.88
CA MET A 76 5.07 -3.25 6.72
C MET A 76 5.63 -4.66 6.93
N SER A 77 6.88 -4.91 6.57
CA SER A 77 7.49 -6.23 6.71
C SER A 77 7.60 -6.74 8.15
N LYS A 78 7.43 -5.87 9.13
CA LYS A 78 7.37 -6.25 10.56
C LYS A 78 6.08 -6.99 10.93
N TYR A 79 5.08 -6.98 10.05
CA TYR A 79 3.75 -7.54 10.33
C TYR A 79 3.51 -8.82 9.52
N THR A 80 4.45 -9.78 9.59
CA THR A 80 4.44 -11.00 8.78
C THR A 80 3.32 -11.99 9.11
N GLY A 81 2.66 -11.85 10.25
CA GLY A 81 1.53 -12.69 10.63
C GLY A 81 0.21 -12.33 9.95
N ASN A 82 0.17 -11.29 9.13
CA ASN A 82 -1.04 -10.84 8.45
C ASN A 82 -0.89 -11.04 6.94
N ASP A 83 -1.65 -11.97 6.36
CA ASP A 83 -1.57 -12.30 4.93
C ASP A 83 -1.99 -11.14 4.03
N VAL A 84 -2.90 -10.28 4.49
CA VAL A 84 -3.30 -9.09 3.73
C VAL A 84 -2.12 -8.14 3.61
N ILE A 85 -1.38 -7.91 4.68
CA ILE A 85 -0.17 -7.07 4.65
C ILE A 85 0.89 -7.69 3.74
N LYS A 86 1.11 -9.00 3.83
CA LYS A 86 2.06 -9.70 2.96
C LYS A 86 1.71 -9.51 1.48
N TYR A 87 0.45 -9.67 1.14
CA TYR A 87 -0.01 -9.45 -0.23
C TYR A 87 0.25 -8.00 -0.67
N ASN A 88 -0.10 -7.04 0.18
CA ASN A 88 0.04 -5.62 -0.15
C ASN A 88 1.51 -5.22 -0.30
N ILE A 89 2.42 -5.77 0.50
CA ILE A 89 3.87 -5.51 0.36
C ILE A 89 4.34 -5.85 -1.04
N ASN A 90 3.88 -6.96 -1.60
CA ASN A 90 4.31 -7.40 -2.93
C ASN A 90 3.73 -6.53 -4.06
N ASN A 91 2.75 -5.70 -3.78
CA ASN A 91 2.05 -4.88 -4.76
C ASN A 91 2.21 -3.36 -4.53
N ILE A 92 3.04 -2.99 -3.62
CA ILE A 92 3.36 -1.59 -3.34
C ILE A 92 4.36 -1.01 -4.34
#